data_5a66e0d157af30982022d684ba78d657
#
_entry.id   5a66e0d157af30982022d684ba78d657
#
_cell.length_a   1.000
_cell.length_b   1.000
_cell.length_c   1.000
_cell.angle_alpha   90.00
_cell.angle_beta   90.00
_cell.angle_gamma   90.00
#
_symmetry.space_group_name_H-M   'P 1'
#
loop_
_entity.id
_entity.type
_entity.pdbx_description
1 polymer ?
#
loop_
_entity_poly.entity_id
_entity_poly.type
_entity_poly.pdbx_seq_one_letter_code
_entity_poly.pdbx_strand_id
1 'polypeptide(L)'
;MNAFQISWKNLKANRLTLVLNLLLIAFGTGMLAMLLLGMNQVGERLRDNARGVDLVVGAKGSPLQLILSSIYLIDFPTGNISEEDAHSLSAHPMVKKAVPLALGDNYAGFRIVGTDTGYVSLYGLELEAGHFWVKPFEIVIGAEVARAQGLKAGDRIYGSHGLTSDEDLHDDHPYVITGVLKKKGNIADNLVLTSLESVWEMHGTDGAREITSMLLQYRSRMAMVALPAMINRSTAMQAASPAKESARLFALIGVGVDAVRWFAVALMLLAGVSVFVSLYNSLRERVYDLAVMRVMGASREAIFAMIMLEGTLLTTLGSLAGILLGHVALHAIGHWQGSPQARMDGLYFLPEEAWLLAAGLLIGLVAALLPAIQAYRTDISETMSKI
;
A
#
# COMPACT_ATOMS: atom_id res chain seq x y z
N MET A 1 34.13 9.70 32.63
CA MET A 1 33.50 9.31 31.36
C MET A 1 32.12 8.75 31.65
N ASN A 2 31.10 9.15 30.89
CA ASN A 2 29.73 8.67 31.10
C ASN A 2 29.58 7.26 30.49
N ALA A 3 28.77 6.35 31.09
CA ALA A 3 28.55 5.00 30.59
C ALA A 3 28.22 4.98 29.09
N PHE A 4 27.42 5.93 28.61
CA PHE A 4 27.09 6.08 27.18
C PHE A 4 28.34 6.30 26.29
N GLN A 5 29.28 7.13 26.71
CA GLN A 5 30.51 7.40 25.92
C GLN A 5 31.42 6.17 25.84
N ILE A 6 31.46 5.36 26.91
CA ILE A 6 32.22 4.12 26.93
C ILE A 6 31.57 3.11 26.00
N SER A 7 30.26 2.87 26.13
CA SER A 7 29.48 1.96 25.27
C SER A 7 29.61 2.32 23.79
N TRP A 8 29.52 3.62 23.44
CA TRP A 8 29.66 4.07 22.08
C TRP A 8 31.06 3.86 21.48
N LYS A 9 32.13 4.08 22.28
CA LYS A 9 33.49 3.78 21.87
C LYS A 9 33.70 2.28 21.68
N ASN A 10 33.14 1.47 22.55
CA ASN A 10 33.22 0.03 22.48
C ASN A 10 32.56 -0.54 21.22
N LEU A 11 31.34 -0.08 20.92
CA LEU A 11 30.65 -0.48 19.69
C LEU A 11 31.45 -0.13 18.43
N LYS A 12 32.17 1.01 18.42
CA LYS A 12 33.02 1.42 17.28
C LYS A 12 34.34 0.66 17.18
N ALA A 13 34.78 -0.07 18.19
CA ALA A 13 36.04 -0.81 18.16
C ALA A 13 36.02 -1.95 17.13
N ASN A 14 34.91 -2.69 17.01
CA ASN A 14 34.70 -3.75 16.04
C ASN A 14 33.72 -3.31 14.94
N ARG A 15 34.17 -2.45 14.01
CA ARG A 15 33.34 -1.80 12.97
C ARG A 15 32.60 -2.81 12.09
N LEU A 16 33.25 -3.91 11.69
CA LEU A 16 32.63 -4.90 10.83
C LEU A 16 31.42 -5.55 11.51
N THR A 17 31.62 -6.02 12.76
CA THR A 17 30.55 -6.64 13.54
C THR A 17 29.41 -5.67 13.84
N LEU A 18 29.74 -4.41 14.14
CA LEU A 18 28.75 -3.33 14.32
C LEU A 18 27.88 -3.17 13.07
N VAL A 19 28.53 -3.01 11.90
CA VAL A 19 27.81 -2.82 10.63
C VAL A 19 26.95 -4.03 10.28
N LEU A 20 27.48 -5.25 10.42
CA LEU A 20 26.73 -6.48 10.15
C LEU A 20 25.50 -6.61 11.04
N ASN A 21 25.63 -6.36 12.35
CA ASN A 21 24.51 -6.38 13.29
C ASN A 21 23.46 -5.32 12.95
N LEU A 22 23.90 -4.08 12.66
CA LEU A 22 23.00 -3.01 12.25
C LEU A 22 22.26 -3.36 10.96
N LEU A 23 22.95 -3.91 9.96
CA LEU A 23 22.33 -4.32 8.69
C LEU A 23 21.31 -5.43 8.88
N LEU A 24 21.60 -6.46 9.68
CA LEU A 24 20.67 -7.55 9.95
C LEU A 24 19.39 -7.05 10.61
N ILE A 25 19.53 -6.22 11.66
CA ILE A 25 18.37 -5.64 12.35
C ILE A 25 17.60 -4.71 11.42
N ALA A 26 18.32 -3.84 10.70
CA ALA A 26 17.71 -2.88 9.79
C ALA A 26 16.96 -3.57 8.65
N PHE A 27 17.50 -4.66 8.11
CA PHE A 27 16.84 -5.40 7.04
C PHE A 27 15.56 -6.10 7.53
N GLY A 28 15.60 -6.79 8.69
CA GLY A 28 14.43 -7.44 9.28
C GLY A 28 13.34 -6.42 9.63
N THR A 29 13.71 -5.34 10.32
CA THR A 29 12.77 -4.27 10.70
C THR A 29 12.24 -3.52 9.48
N GLY A 30 13.09 -3.25 8.49
CA GLY A 30 12.73 -2.55 7.25
C GLY A 30 11.73 -3.34 6.42
N MET A 31 11.90 -4.66 6.30
CA MET A 31 10.91 -5.53 5.65
C MET A 31 9.56 -5.49 6.35
N LEU A 32 9.54 -5.55 7.69
CA LEU A 32 8.28 -5.46 8.45
C LEU A 32 7.63 -4.09 8.29
N ALA A 33 8.39 -3.01 8.34
CA ALA A 33 7.88 -1.66 8.12
C ALA A 33 7.30 -1.50 6.71
N MET A 34 8.01 -1.96 5.69
CA MET A 34 7.54 -1.93 4.30
C MET A 34 6.25 -2.73 4.11
N LEU A 35 6.15 -3.94 4.69
CA LEU A 35 4.93 -4.75 4.64
C LEU A 35 3.76 -4.06 5.36
N LEU A 36 4.00 -3.51 6.54
CA LEU A 36 2.99 -2.83 7.34
C LEU A 36 2.42 -1.63 6.57
N LEU A 37 3.29 -0.76 6.05
CA LEU A 37 2.92 0.41 5.27
C LEU A 37 2.21 0.05 3.97
N GLY A 38 2.77 -0.90 3.22
CA GLY A 38 2.22 -1.33 1.93
C GLY A 38 0.83 -1.94 2.09
N MET A 39 0.65 -2.87 3.04
CA MET A 39 -0.65 -3.51 3.28
C MET A 39 -1.69 -2.52 3.81
N ASN A 40 -1.31 -1.57 4.66
CA ASN A 40 -2.20 -0.53 5.13
C ASN A 40 -2.68 0.35 3.97
N GLN A 41 -1.75 0.88 3.15
CA GLN A 41 -2.09 1.75 2.03
C GLN A 41 -2.94 1.04 0.97
N VAL A 42 -2.62 -0.22 0.62
CA VAL A 42 -3.45 -1.02 -0.28
C VAL A 42 -4.84 -1.20 0.31
N GLY A 43 -4.93 -1.55 1.60
CA GLY A 43 -6.21 -1.76 2.28
C GLY A 43 -7.09 -0.51 2.34
N GLU A 44 -6.50 0.65 2.61
CA GLU A 44 -7.25 1.92 2.61
C GLU A 44 -7.75 2.28 1.22
N ARG A 45 -6.89 2.19 0.19
CA ARG A 45 -7.29 2.48 -1.19
C ARG A 45 -8.41 1.56 -1.67
N LEU A 46 -8.32 0.25 -1.39
CA LEU A 46 -9.37 -0.68 -1.77
C LEU A 46 -10.69 -0.33 -1.09
N ARG A 47 -10.67 0.09 0.17
CA ARG A 47 -11.87 0.55 0.89
C ARG A 47 -12.42 1.86 0.36
N ASP A 48 -11.55 2.84 0.10
CA ASP A 48 -11.97 4.17 -0.36
C ASP A 48 -12.51 4.14 -1.78
N ASN A 49 -11.90 3.36 -2.67
CA ASN A 49 -12.39 3.20 -4.05
C ASN A 49 -13.72 2.43 -4.11
N ALA A 50 -13.97 1.51 -3.17
CA ALA A 50 -15.25 0.80 -3.08
C ALA A 50 -16.31 1.52 -2.24
N ARG A 51 -15.98 2.69 -1.67
CA ARG A 51 -16.89 3.42 -0.78
C ARG A 51 -18.17 3.82 -1.50
N GLY A 52 -19.30 3.45 -0.91
CA GLY A 52 -20.61 3.75 -1.47
C GLY A 52 -21.06 2.82 -2.59
N VAL A 53 -20.27 1.80 -2.95
CA VAL A 53 -20.65 0.77 -3.91
C VAL A 53 -20.94 -0.53 -3.15
N ASP A 54 -22.19 -0.97 -3.19
CA ASP A 54 -22.61 -2.18 -2.51
C ASP A 54 -22.48 -3.43 -3.41
N LEU A 55 -22.71 -3.25 -4.72
CA LEU A 55 -22.68 -4.31 -5.72
C LEU A 55 -22.18 -3.76 -7.05
N VAL A 56 -21.41 -4.56 -7.77
CA VAL A 56 -21.06 -4.32 -9.18
C VAL A 56 -21.75 -5.38 -10.03
N VAL A 57 -22.33 -4.96 -11.15
CA VAL A 57 -22.96 -5.86 -12.12
C VAL A 57 -22.37 -5.61 -13.49
N GLY A 58 -22.06 -6.67 -14.22
CA GLY A 58 -21.49 -6.63 -15.57
C GLY A 58 -21.70 -7.95 -16.30
N ALA A 59 -20.98 -8.19 -17.37
CA ALA A 59 -21.03 -9.44 -18.14
C ALA A 59 -20.59 -10.64 -17.28
N LYS A 60 -21.11 -11.82 -17.59
CA LYS A 60 -20.73 -13.06 -16.89
C LYS A 60 -19.25 -13.36 -17.03
N GLY A 61 -18.63 -13.70 -15.88
CA GLY A 61 -17.22 -14.01 -15.80
C GLY A 61 -16.74 -14.16 -14.37
N SER A 62 -15.48 -13.81 -14.12
CA SER A 62 -14.93 -13.82 -12.76
C SER A 62 -15.46 -12.64 -11.94
N PRO A 63 -16.09 -12.86 -10.76
CA PRO A 63 -16.50 -11.79 -9.86
C PRO A 63 -15.33 -10.88 -9.44
N LEU A 64 -14.16 -11.46 -9.20
CA LEU A 64 -12.97 -10.71 -8.85
C LEU A 64 -12.50 -9.81 -9.99
N GLN A 65 -12.46 -10.33 -11.22
CA GLN A 65 -12.10 -9.55 -12.41
C GLN A 65 -13.08 -8.38 -12.63
N LEU A 66 -14.39 -8.62 -12.44
CA LEU A 66 -15.40 -7.57 -12.53
C LEU A 66 -15.14 -6.44 -11.52
N ILE A 67 -14.74 -6.75 -10.29
CA ILE A 67 -14.38 -5.73 -9.29
C ILE A 67 -13.07 -5.03 -9.66
N LEU A 68 -12.04 -5.77 -10.10
CA LEU A 68 -10.75 -5.21 -10.50
C LEU A 68 -10.90 -4.25 -11.69
N SER A 69 -11.73 -4.58 -12.68
CA SER A 69 -11.94 -3.75 -13.85
C SER A 69 -12.87 -2.56 -13.59
N SER A 70 -13.90 -2.69 -12.74
CA SER A 70 -14.95 -1.66 -12.59
C SER A 70 -14.71 -0.68 -11.45
N ILE A 71 -14.07 -1.10 -10.36
CA ILE A 71 -13.80 -0.24 -9.19
C ILE A 71 -12.34 0.19 -9.15
N TYR A 72 -11.41 -0.75 -9.36
CA TYR A 72 -9.99 -0.46 -9.25
C TYR A 72 -9.36 -0.08 -10.59
N LEU A 73 -10.03 -0.37 -11.70
CA LEU A 73 -9.65 0.00 -13.08
C LEU A 73 -8.25 -0.49 -13.48
N ILE A 74 -7.83 -1.63 -12.93
CA ILE A 74 -6.50 -2.22 -13.13
C ILE A 74 -6.48 -3.48 -14.01
N ASP A 75 -7.66 -3.96 -14.46
CA ASP A 75 -7.81 -5.17 -15.27
C ASP A 75 -8.75 -4.90 -16.46
N PHE A 76 -8.79 -5.85 -17.39
CA PHE A 76 -9.74 -5.83 -18.50
C PHE A 76 -11.13 -6.25 -18.02
N PRO A 77 -12.21 -5.64 -18.57
CA PRO A 77 -13.57 -6.04 -18.24
C PRO A 77 -13.87 -7.46 -18.73
N THR A 78 -14.86 -8.10 -18.09
CA THR A 78 -15.35 -9.45 -18.46
C THR A 78 -16.19 -9.47 -19.73
N GLY A 79 -16.50 -8.33 -20.29
CA GLY A 79 -17.37 -8.10 -21.44
C GLY A 79 -18.33 -6.95 -21.15
N ASN A 80 -19.31 -6.78 -22.05
CA ASN A 80 -20.33 -5.73 -21.94
C ASN A 80 -21.70 -6.32 -21.64
N ILE A 81 -22.61 -5.49 -21.17
CA ILE A 81 -24.05 -5.75 -20.99
C ILE A 81 -24.85 -4.72 -21.78
N SER A 82 -26.05 -5.11 -22.24
CA SER A 82 -26.90 -4.21 -23.03
C SER A 82 -27.39 -3.04 -22.17
N GLU A 83 -27.61 -1.88 -22.79
CA GLU A 83 -28.25 -0.72 -22.14
C GLU A 83 -29.64 -1.07 -21.61
N GLU A 84 -30.38 -1.94 -22.32
CA GLU A 84 -31.72 -2.38 -21.93
C GLU A 84 -31.70 -3.18 -20.62
N ASP A 85 -30.78 -4.17 -20.49
CA ASP A 85 -30.57 -4.94 -19.26
C ASP A 85 -30.16 -4.03 -18.10
N ALA A 86 -29.27 -3.09 -18.35
CA ALA A 86 -28.80 -2.12 -17.39
C ALA A 86 -29.93 -1.20 -16.92
N HIS A 87 -30.76 -0.71 -17.86
CA HIS A 87 -31.92 0.12 -17.54
C HIS A 87 -32.96 -0.64 -16.71
N SER A 88 -33.28 -1.87 -17.12
CA SER A 88 -34.19 -2.76 -16.37
C SER A 88 -33.73 -2.98 -14.93
N LEU A 89 -32.44 -3.20 -14.75
CA LEU A 89 -31.85 -3.39 -13.43
C LEU A 89 -31.86 -2.12 -12.59
N SER A 90 -31.57 -0.96 -13.21
CA SER A 90 -31.58 0.34 -12.52
C SER A 90 -32.97 0.71 -11.97
N ALA A 91 -34.02 0.32 -12.68
CA ALA A 91 -35.42 0.53 -12.29
C ALA A 91 -35.91 -0.48 -11.22
N HIS A 92 -35.12 -1.49 -10.88
CA HIS A 92 -35.54 -2.54 -9.96
C HIS A 92 -35.77 -2.02 -8.53
N PRO A 93 -36.88 -2.41 -7.83
CA PRO A 93 -37.25 -1.87 -6.52
C PRO A 93 -36.19 -2.05 -5.42
N MET A 94 -35.30 -3.03 -5.53
CA MET A 94 -34.20 -3.27 -4.59
C MET A 94 -32.98 -2.37 -4.82
N VAL A 95 -32.91 -1.66 -5.94
CA VAL A 95 -31.85 -0.72 -6.28
C VAL A 95 -32.19 0.68 -5.77
N LYS A 96 -31.27 1.30 -5.05
CA LYS A 96 -31.39 2.68 -4.58
C LYS A 96 -30.77 3.64 -5.59
N LYS A 97 -29.61 3.30 -6.12
CA LYS A 97 -28.84 4.07 -7.10
C LYS A 97 -28.08 3.11 -8.01
N ALA A 98 -28.04 3.43 -9.27
CA ALA A 98 -27.25 2.74 -10.28
C ALA A 98 -26.40 3.77 -11.02
N VAL A 99 -25.13 3.44 -11.24
CA VAL A 99 -24.18 4.29 -11.96
C VAL A 99 -23.54 3.42 -13.05
N PRO A 100 -23.80 3.69 -14.33
CA PRO A 100 -23.24 2.94 -15.43
C PRO A 100 -21.79 3.35 -15.69
N LEU A 101 -20.98 2.36 -16.16
CA LEU A 101 -19.61 2.55 -16.59
C LEU A 101 -19.41 1.95 -17.98
N ALA A 102 -18.85 2.72 -18.90
CA ALA A 102 -18.35 2.27 -20.19
C ALA A 102 -16.82 2.45 -20.20
N LEU A 103 -16.10 1.35 -20.40
CA LEU A 103 -14.63 1.28 -20.35
C LEU A 103 -14.13 0.73 -21.69
N GLY A 104 -12.96 1.18 -22.12
CA GLY A 104 -12.35 0.68 -23.36
C GLY A 104 -11.07 1.43 -23.70
N ASP A 105 -11.07 2.72 -23.46
CA ASP A 105 -10.02 3.61 -23.89
C ASP A 105 -9.13 4.08 -22.73
N ASN A 106 -7.97 4.56 -23.10
CA ASN A 106 -7.03 5.21 -22.18
C ASN A 106 -6.39 6.44 -22.85
N TYR A 107 -5.80 7.29 -22.01
CA TYR A 107 -4.92 8.36 -22.43
C TYR A 107 -3.63 8.31 -21.59
N ALA A 108 -2.50 8.07 -22.23
CA ALA A 108 -1.19 7.98 -21.56
C ALA A 108 -1.20 7.06 -20.31
N GLY A 109 -1.93 5.94 -20.36
CA GLY A 109 -2.10 4.99 -19.26
C GLY A 109 -3.18 5.37 -18.23
N PHE A 110 -3.85 6.51 -18.37
CA PHE A 110 -5.02 6.89 -17.58
C PHE A 110 -6.31 6.40 -18.25
N ARG A 111 -7.15 5.71 -17.50
CA ARG A 111 -8.42 5.19 -18.04
C ARG A 111 -9.38 6.30 -18.39
N ILE A 112 -9.97 6.21 -19.58
CA ILE A 112 -11.15 6.98 -19.98
C ILE A 112 -12.40 6.21 -19.55
N VAL A 113 -13.27 6.85 -18.79
CA VAL A 113 -14.47 6.24 -18.20
C VAL A 113 -15.68 7.03 -18.64
N GLY A 114 -16.50 6.43 -19.50
CA GLY A 114 -17.83 6.91 -19.82
C GLY A 114 -18.79 6.60 -18.66
N THR A 115 -19.49 7.63 -18.16
CA THR A 115 -20.39 7.50 -17.02
C THR A 115 -21.41 8.63 -16.99
N ASP A 116 -22.24 8.67 -15.95
CA ASP A 116 -23.21 9.73 -15.71
C ASP A 116 -22.87 10.59 -14.46
N THR A 117 -23.68 11.62 -14.20
CA THR A 117 -23.52 12.48 -13.01
C THR A 117 -23.70 11.72 -11.68
N GLY A 118 -24.23 10.50 -11.74
CA GLY A 118 -24.29 9.57 -10.63
C GLY A 118 -22.91 9.24 -10.09
N TYR A 119 -21.91 9.07 -10.96
CA TYR A 119 -20.53 8.82 -10.57
C TYR A 119 -19.95 9.99 -9.76
N VAL A 120 -20.16 11.23 -10.26
CA VAL A 120 -19.74 12.45 -9.57
C VAL A 120 -20.28 12.51 -8.15
N SER A 121 -21.59 12.25 -7.99
CA SER A 121 -22.25 12.27 -6.68
C SER A 121 -21.91 11.05 -5.81
N LEU A 122 -21.59 9.89 -6.38
CA LEU A 122 -21.20 8.68 -5.67
C LEU A 122 -19.86 8.90 -4.94
N TYR A 123 -18.88 9.45 -5.66
CA TYR A 123 -17.55 9.73 -5.12
C TYR A 123 -17.41 11.15 -4.55
N GLY A 124 -18.47 11.95 -4.61
CA GLY A 124 -18.50 13.34 -4.11
C GLY A 124 -17.45 14.21 -4.79
N LEU A 125 -17.30 14.10 -6.12
CA LEU A 125 -16.28 14.80 -6.88
C LEU A 125 -16.60 16.29 -6.98
N GLU A 126 -15.57 17.11 -6.82
CA GLU A 126 -15.63 18.57 -6.93
C GLU A 126 -14.64 19.02 -8.01
N LEU A 127 -14.98 20.11 -8.69
CA LEU A 127 -14.10 20.73 -9.68
C LEU A 127 -13.15 21.73 -9.00
N GLU A 128 -11.88 21.70 -9.42
CA GLU A 128 -10.93 22.77 -9.14
C GLU A 128 -11.09 23.92 -10.15
N ALA A 129 -11.36 23.55 -11.42
CA ALA A 129 -11.56 24.50 -12.50
C ALA A 129 -12.53 23.97 -13.56
N GLY A 130 -13.24 24.84 -14.26
CA GLY A 130 -14.12 24.50 -15.39
C GLY A 130 -15.51 24.02 -14.98
N HIS A 131 -16.09 23.12 -15.78
CA HIS A 131 -17.41 22.53 -15.57
C HIS A 131 -17.42 21.05 -15.95
N PHE A 132 -18.40 20.28 -15.47
CA PHE A 132 -18.63 18.90 -15.91
C PHE A 132 -19.11 18.87 -17.35
N TRP A 133 -18.92 17.71 -18.02
CA TRP A 133 -19.36 17.51 -19.40
C TRP A 133 -20.87 17.72 -19.58
N VAL A 134 -21.23 18.29 -20.69
CA VAL A 134 -22.63 18.54 -21.10
C VAL A 134 -22.90 17.92 -22.49
N LYS A 135 -21.86 17.84 -23.32
CA LYS A 135 -21.93 17.31 -24.71
C LYS A 135 -21.00 16.12 -24.86
N PRO A 136 -21.24 15.25 -25.85
CA PRO A 136 -20.29 14.24 -26.22
C PRO A 136 -18.88 14.81 -26.50
N PHE A 137 -17.84 14.03 -26.21
CA PHE A 137 -16.42 14.39 -26.29
C PHE A 137 -15.95 15.52 -25.35
N GLU A 138 -16.79 16.02 -24.47
CA GLU A 138 -16.35 16.80 -23.34
C GLU A 138 -15.88 15.88 -22.22
N ILE A 139 -14.73 16.20 -21.60
CA ILE A 139 -14.14 15.41 -20.54
C ILE A 139 -13.77 16.25 -19.33
N VAL A 140 -13.77 15.59 -18.18
CA VAL A 140 -13.20 16.11 -16.94
C VAL A 140 -12.05 15.20 -16.52
N ILE A 141 -10.88 15.79 -16.24
CA ILE A 141 -9.69 15.04 -15.88
C ILE A 141 -9.42 15.10 -14.38
N GLY A 142 -8.92 14.00 -13.83
CA GLY A 142 -8.47 13.92 -12.44
C GLY A 142 -7.25 14.80 -12.17
N ALA A 143 -7.09 15.21 -10.91
CA ALA A 143 -5.99 16.08 -10.49
C ALA A 143 -4.59 15.51 -10.82
N GLU A 144 -4.41 14.19 -10.71
CA GLU A 144 -3.14 13.54 -11.03
C GLU A 144 -2.90 13.46 -12.56
N VAL A 145 -3.98 13.31 -13.37
CA VAL A 145 -3.90 13.37 -14.83
C VAL A 145 -3.42 14.77 -15.24
N ALA A 146 -4.09 15.80 -14.74
CA ALA A 146 -3.73 17.19 -15.01
C ALA A 146 -2.27 17.49 -14.63
N ARG A 147 -1.84 17.05 -13.45
CA ARG A 147 -0.48 17.25 -12.96
C ARG A 147 0.57 16.48 -13.76
N ALA A 148 0.31 15.21 -14.06
CA ALA A 148 1.29 14.32 -14.72
C ALA A 148 1.51 14.69 -16.18
N GLN A 149 0.46 15.14 -16.87
CA GLN A 149 0.48 15.47 -18.29
C GLN A 149 0.58 16.99 -18.56
N GLY A 150 0.54 17.84 -17.52
CA GLY A 150 0.59 19.27 -17.66
C GLY A 150 -0.66 19.87 -18.33
N LEU A 151 -1.82 19.18 -18.23
CA LEU A 151 -3.05 19.53 -18.92
C LEU A 151 -3.93 20.47 -18.10
N LYS A 152 -4.74 21.28 -18.80
CA LYS A 152 -5.69 22.23 -18.23
C LYS A 152 -7.00 22.26 -19.01
N ALA A 153 -8.02 22.89 -18.44
CA ALA A 153 -9.28 23.13 -19.14
C ALA A 153 -9.04 23.92 -20.43
N GLY A 154 -9.65 23.48 -21.53
CA GLY A 154 -9.48 23.99 -22.88
C GLY A 154 -8.52 23.18 -23.77
N ASP A 155 -7.66 22.34 -23.19
CA ASP A 155 -6.76 21.47 -23.93
C ASP A 155 -7.54 20.31 -24.60
N ARG A 156 -6.92 19.69 -25.61
CA ARG A 156 -7.48 18.53 -26.34
C ARG A 156 -6.59 17.33 -26.16
N ILE A 157 -7.19 16.16 -26.04
CA ILE A 157 -6.49 14.88 -25.97
C ILE A 157 -7.14 13.88 -26.94
N TYR A 158 -6.39 12.87 -27.33
CA TYR A 158 -6.84 11.75 -28.17
C TYR A 158 -6.78 10.46 -27.34
N GLY A 159 -7.85 9.70 -27.36
CA GLY A 159 -7.89 8.38 -26.72
C GLY A 159 -7.16 7.33 -27.55
N SER A 160 -6.69 6.28 -26.88
CA SER A 160 -6.17 5.07 -27.53
C SER A 160 -6.85 3.83 -26.93
N HIS A 161 -6.95 2.75 -27.72
CA HIS A 161 -7.49 1.47 -27.25
C HIS A 161 -6.56 0.77 -26.24
N GLY A 162 -7.14 0.00 -25.32
CA GLY A 162 -6.42 -0.87 -24.41
C GLY A 162 -5.97 -0.22 -23.11
N LEU A 163 -4.97 -0.83 -22.44
CA LEU A 163 -4.46 -0.38 -21.13
C LEU A 163 -3.15 0.40 -21.22
N THR A 164 -2.35 0.15 -22.26
CA THR A 164 -0.94 0.59 -22.29
C THR A 164 -0.38 0.93 -23.67
N SER A 165 -1.15 0.77 -24.78
CA SER A 165 -0.63 0.99 -26.12
C SER A 165 -1.11 2.31 -26.71
N ASP A 166 -0.17 3.11 -27.25
CA ASP A 166 -0.44 4.31 -28.05
C ASP A 166 -0.62 3.96 -29.56
N GLU A 167 -0.75 2.67 -29.90
CA GLU A 167 -0.68 2.20 -31.29
C GLU A 167 -1.98 2.42 -32.09
N ASP A 168 -3.14 2.54 -31.41
CA ASP A 168 -4.44 2.80 -32.05
C ASP A 168 -5.04 4.12 -31.53
N LEU A 169 -4.50 5.26 -31.96
CA LEU A 169 -5.01 6.58 -31.63
C LEU A 169 -6.30 6.88 -32.42
N HIS A 170 -7.32 7.38 -31.73
CA HIS A 170 -8.56 7.89 -32.34
C HIS A 170 -8.35 9.33 -32.84
N ASP A 171 -7.70 9.50 -33.99
CA ASP A 171 -7.39 10.82 -34.55
C ASP A 171 -8.64 11.59 -35.03
N ASP A 172 -9.76 10.91 -35.24
CA ASP A 172 -10.97 11.49 -35.83
C ASP A 172 -11.81 12.31 -34.84
N HIS A 173 -11.74 12.00 -33.53
CA HIS A 173 -12.57 12.62 -32.49
C HIS A 173 -11.78 13.01 -31.24
N PRO A 174 -11.23 14.24 -31.19
CA PRO A 174 -10.53 14.73 -30.00
C PRO A 174 -11.48 14.96 -28.85
N TYR A 175 -11.11 14.55 -27.66
CA TYR A 175 -11.75 14.94 -26.43
C TYR A 175 -11.31 16.34 -26.01
N VAL A 176 -12.25 17.18 -25.54
CA VAL A 176 -12.00 18.53 -25.04
C VAL A 176 -12.11 18.56 -23.52
N ILE A 177 -11.06 19.00 -22.85
CA ILE A 177 -11.04 19.12 -21.39
C ILE A 177 -11.88 20.31 -20.98
N THR A 178 -13.02 20.08 -20.34
CA THR A 178 -13.92 21.12 -19.84
C THR A 178 -13.72 21.43 -18.37
N GLY A 179 -13.10 20.51 -17.61
CA GLY A 179 -12.85 20.71 -16.20
C GLY A 179 -11.72 19.85 -15.66
N VAL A 180 -11.19 20.27 -14.51
CA VAL A 180 -10.19 19.55 -13.73
C VAL A 180 -10.76 19.29 -12.35
N LEU A 181 -10.67 18.02 -11.88
CA LEU A 181 -11.14 17.63 -10.56
C LEU A 181 -10.18 18.13 -9.47
N LYS A 182 -10.75 18.50 -8.33
CA LYS A 182 -10.00 18.74 -7.11
C LYS A 182 -9.44 17.42 -6.58
N LYS A 183 -8.19 17.43 -6.14
CA LYS A 183 -7.53 16.25 -5.59
C LYS A 183 -8.28 15.71 -4.38
N LYS A 184 -8.60 14.42 -4.39
CA LYS A 184 -9.39 13.73 -3.35
C LYS A 184 -8.69 12.52 -2.74
N GLY A 185 -7.62 12.03 -3.34
CA GLY A 185 -6.86 10.87 -2.87
C GLY A 185 -7.52 9.51 -3.20
N ASN A 186 -8.50 9.49 -4.11
CA ASN A 186 -9.18 8.28 -4.57
C ASN A 186 -8.88 7.99 -6.05
N ILE A 187 -9.52 6.96 -6.60
CA ILE A 187 -9.31 6.52 -7.99
C ILE A 187 -9.59 7.64 -9.01
N ALA A 188 -10.55 8.53 -8.74
CA ALA A 188 -10.96 9.58 -9.68
C ALA A 188 -9.83 10.58 -9.97
N ASP A 189 -8.86 10.74 -9.08
CA ASP A 189 -7.70 11.60 -9.33
C ASP A 189 -6.87 11.13 -10.55
N ASN A 190 -6.98 9.85 -10.91
CA ASN A 190 -6.25 9.20 -12.00
C ASN A 190 -7.15 8.84 -13.19
N LEU A 191 -8.32 9.44 -13.33
CA LEU A 191 -9.27 9.13 -14.39
C LEU A 191 -9.51 10.31 -15.33
N VAL A 192 -9.93 9.96 -16.53
CA VAL A 192 -10.55 10.84 -17.50
C VAL A 192 -12.03 10.47 -17.57
N LEU A 193 -12.91 11.36 -17.15
CA LEU A 193 -14.37 11.11 -17.10
C LEU A 193 -15.07 11.78 -18.25
N THR A 194 -15.99 11.07 -18.89
CA THR A 194 -16.81 11.56 -20.01
C THR A 194 -18.23 10.99 -19.93
N SER A 195 -19.10 11.41 -20.85
CA SER A 195 -20.45 10.84 -20.96
C SER A 195 -20.41 9.43 -21.59
N LEU A 196 -21.45 8.64 -21.38
CA LEU A 196 -21.64 7.35 -22.06
C LEU A 196 -21.75 7.54 -23.57
N GLU A 197 -22.42 8.61 -24.00
CA GLU A 197 -22.60 8.96 -25.41
C GLU A 197 -21.25 9.14 -26.10
N SER A 198 -20.27 9.76 -25.43
CA SER A 198 -18.92 9.93 -25.98
C SER A 198 -18.29 8.60 -26.32
N VAL A 199 -18.44 7.59 -25.46
CA VAL A 199 -17.86 6.24 -25.67
C VAL A 199 -18.61 5.52 -26.79
N TRP A 200 -19.92 5.62 -26.84
CA TRP A 200 -20.71 5.02 -27.90
C TRP A 200 -20.42 5.63 -29.28
N GLU A 201 -20.34 6.95 -29.38
CA GLU A 201 -20.01 7.64 -30.62
C GLU A 201 -18.59 7.34 -31.10
N MET A 202 -17.62 7.19 -30.17
CA MET A 202 -16.23 6.84 -30.48
C MET A 202 -16.13 5.47 -31.14
N HIS A 203 -16.91 4.50 -30.66
CA HIS A 203 -16.84 3.10 -31.15
C HIS A 203 -17.83 2.78 -32.26
N GLY A 204 -18.54 3.77 -32.78
CA GLY A 204 -19.49 3.60 -33.91
C GLY A 204 -20.77 2.89 -33.51
N THR A 205 -21.90 3.58 -33.56
CA THR A 205 -23.20 3.09 -33.08
C THR A 205 -23.97 2.24 -34.09
N ASP A 206 -23.32 1.51 -34.95
CA ASP A 206 -24.00 0.55 -35.87
C ASP A 206 -24.56 -0.67 -35.10
N GLY A 207 -24.36 -0.74 -33.80
CA GLY A 207 -24.77 -1.83 -32.90
C GLY A 207 -25.63 -1.37 -31.72
N ALA A 208 -26.06 -2.34 -30.90
CA ALA A 208 -26.74 -2.09 -29.64
C ALA A 208 -25.84 -1.29 -28.70
N ARG A 209 -26.41 -0.28 -28.01
CA ARG A 209 -25.70 0.46 -26.97
C ARG A 209 -25.38 -0.47 -25.80
N GLU A 210 -24.12 -0.51 -25.42
CA GLU A 210 -23.61 -1.39 -24.38
C GLU A 210 -22.89 -0.57 -23.31
N ILE A 211 -22.85 -1.12 -22.10
CA ILE A 211 -22.01 -0.64 -21.01
C ILE A 211 -21.17 -1.78 -20.46
N THR A 212 -20.04 -1.46 -19.86
CA THR A 212 -19.14 -2.47 -19.30
C THR A 212 -19.65 -3.01 -17.97
N SER A 213 -20.14 -2.12 -17.10
CA SER A 213 -20.64 -2.50 -15.79
C SER A 213 -21.51 -1.42 -15.16
N MET A 214 -22.19 -1.78 -14.07
CA MET A 214 -22.97 -0.86 -13.23
C MET A 214 -22.52 -0.95 -11.77
N LEU A 215 -22.32 0.22 -11.14
CA LEU A 215 -22.13 0.34 -9.70
C LEU A 215 -23.47 0.58 -9.04
N LEU A 216 -23.85 -0.29 -8.10
CA LEU A 216 -25.17 -0.26 -7.47
C LEU A 216 -25.08 0.01 -5.97
N GLN A 217 -26.10 0.75 -5.46
CA GLN A 217 -26.40 0.87 -4.05
C GLN A 217 -27.69 0.12 -3.73
N TYR A 218 -27.71 -0.64 -2.64
CA TYR A 218 -28.91 -1.31 -2.16
C TYR A 218 -29.89 -0.33 -1.53
N ARG A 219 -31.19 -0.56 -1.76
CA ARG A 219 -32.25 0.17 -1.08
C ARG A 219 -32.54 -0.34 0.33
N SER A 220 -32.27 -1.60 0.59
CA SER A 220 -32.56 -2.26 1.87
C SER A 220 -31.58 -3.38 2.17
N ARG A 221 -31.55 -3.81 3.43
CA ARG A 221 -30.76 -5.00 3.85
C ARG A 221 -31.20 -6.29 3.16
N MET A 222 -32.48 -6.42 2.82
CA MET A 222 -33.00 -7.57 2.07
C MET A 222 -32.35 -7.64 0.67
N ALA A 223 -32.14 -6.48 0.03
CA ALA A 223 -31.51 -6.41 -1.29
C ALA A 223 -30.09 -6.98 -1.28
N MET A 224 -29.33 -6.85 -0.18
CA MET A 224 -27.98 -7.38 -0.05
C MET A 224 -27.91 -8.90 -0.26
N VAL A 225 -28.95 -9.62 0.10
CA VAL A 225 -29.01 -11.09 -0.04
C VAL A 225 -29.71 -11.50 -1.33
N ALA A 226 -30.85 -10.88 -1.62
CA ALA A 226 -31.72 -11.29 -2.71
C ALA A 226 -31.21 -10.84 -4.10
N LEU A 227 -30.76 -9.59 -4.23
CA LEU A 227 -30.39 -9.02 -5.53
C LEU A 227 -29.20 -9.73 -6.21
N PRO A 228 -28.07 -10.00 -5.53
CA PRO A 228 -26.97 -10.73 -6.16
C PRO A 228 -27.36 -12.15 -6.57
N ALA A 229 -28.15 -12.84 -5.74
CA ALA A 229 -28.61 -14.19 -6.04
C ALA A 229 -29.56 -14.21 -7.25
N MET A 230 -30.48 -13.25 -7.35
CA MET A 230 -31.37 -13.09 -8.48
C MET A 230 -30.59 -12.84 -9.77
N ILE A 231 -29.70 -11.83 -9.78
CA ILE A 231 -28.91 -11.49 -10.97
C ILE A 231 -28.10 -12.69 -11.44
N ASN A 232 -27.34 -13.32 -10.54
CA ASN A 232 -26.44 -14.42 -10.91
C ASN A 232 -27.17 -15.68 -11.41
N ARG A 233 -28.44 -15.92 -10.98
CA ARG A 233 -29.21 -17.10 -11.35
C ARG A 233 -30.15 -16.87 -12.53
N SER A 234 -30.73 -15.68 -12.64
CA SER A 234 -31.87 -15.42 -13.54
C SER A 234 -31.53 -14.52 -14.73
N THR A 235 -30.32 -14.01 -14.81
CA THR A 235 -29.88 -13.12 -15.91
C THR A 235 -28.59 -13.59 -16.55
N ALA A 236 -28.27 -13.03 -17.73
CA ALA A 236 -26.96 -13.20 -18.38
C ALA A 236 -25.85 -12.39 -17.70
N MET A 237 -26.16 -11.60 -16.65
CA MET A 237 -25.20 -10.75 -15.95
C MET A 237 -24.56 -11.47 -14.76
N GLN A 238 -23.44 -10.92 -14.30
CA GLN A 238 -22.70 -11.29 -13.10
C GLN A 238 -22.80 -10.17 -12.07
N ALA A 239 -23.20 -10.50 -10.85
CA ALA A 239 -23.16 -9.60 -9.71
C ALA A 239 -21.99 -9.97 -8.77
N ALA A 240 -21.19 -8.99 -8.36
CA ALA A 240 -20.06 -9.14 -7.47
C ALA A 240 -20.09 -8.08 -6.35
N SER A 241 -19.86 -8.49 -5.10
CA SER A 241 -19.78 -7.57 -3.97
C SER A 241 -18.32 -7.12 -3.78
N PRO A 242 -18.04 -5.80 -3.82
CA PRO A 242 -16.69 -5.29 -3.61
C PRO A 242 -16.07 -5.75 -2.30
N ALA A 243 -16.84 -5.71 -1.21
CA ALA A 243 -16.37 -6.13 0.11
C ALA A 243 -15.94 -7.62 0.14
N LYS A 244 -16.69 -8.48 -0.57
CA LYS A 244 -16.43 -9.92 -0.61
C LYS A 244 -15.20 -10.25 -1.47
N GLU A 245 -15.12 -9.65 -2.64
CA GLU A 245 -14.00 -9.91 -3.55
C GLU A 245 -12.70 -9.25 -3.08
N SER A 246 -12.77 -8.07 -2.44
CA SER A 246 -11.60 -7.47 -1.79
C SER A 246 -11.08 -8.34 -0.64
N ALA A 247 -11.98 -8.89 0.20
CA ALA A 247 -11.58 -9.83 1.26
C ALA A 247 -10.93 -11.09 0.68
N ARG A 248 -11.46 -11.60 -0.45
CA ARG A 248 -10.87 -12.74 -1.17
C ARG A 248 -9.49 -12.41 -1.74
N LEU A 249 -9.33 -11.21 -2.32
CA LEU A 249 -8.05 -10.73 -2.82
C LEU A 249 -7.01 -10.67 -1.69
N PHE A 250 -7.38 -10.09 -0.54
CA PHE A 250 -6.51 -10.07 0.64
C PHE A 250 -6.15 -11.46 1.15
N ALA A 251 -7.09 -12.41 1.13
CA ALA A 251 -6.81 -13.79 1.53
C ALA A 251 -5.82 -14.48 0.58
N LEU A 252 -5.93 -14.22 -0.73
CA LEU A 252 -5.01 -14.77 -1.74
C LEU A 252 -3.58 -14.20 -1.59
N ILE A 253 -3.46 -12.89 -1.41
CA ILE A 253 -2.17 -12.21 -1.23
C ILE A 253 -1.60 -12.52 0.15
N GLY A 254 -2.45 -12.71 1.15
CA GLY A 254 -2.09 -12.87 2.55
C GLY A 254 -1.09 -14.00 2.81
N VAL A 255 -1.20 -15.12 2.10
CA VAL A 255 -0.25 -16.23 2.21
C VAL A 255 1.17 -15.79 1.87
N GLY A 256 1.36 -15.04 0.79
CA GLY A 256 2.66 -14.51 0.40
C GLY A 256 3.19 -13.47 1.40
N VAL A 257 2.30 -12.57 1.83
CA VAL A 257 2.62 -11.54 2.85
C VAL A 257 3.03 -12.18 4.18
N ASP A 258 2.32 -13.22 4.62
CA ASP A 258 2.65 -13.94 5.85
C ASP A 258 3.97 -14.69 5.75
N ALA A 259 4.29 -15.28 4.60
CA ALA A 259 5.60 -15.90 4.37
C ALA A 259 6.74 -14.87 4.51
N VAL A 260 6.60 -13.69 3.89
CA VAL A 260 7.61 -12.62 4.01
C VAL A 260 7.67 -12.07 5.44
N ARG A 261 6.53 -11.95 6.12
CA ARG A 261 6.47 -11.54 7.54
C ARG A 261 7.23 -12.50 8.44
N TRP A 262 6.99 -13.80 8.32
CA TRP A 262 7.70 -14.81 9.11
C TRP A 262 9.19 -14.85 8.80
N PHE A 263 9.56 -14.65 7.52
CA PHE A 263 10.96 -14.52 7.14
C PHE A 263 11.63 -13.31 7.80
N ALA A 264 10.97 -12.15 7.82
CA ALA A 264 11.47 -10.94 8.48
C ALA A 264 11.60 -11.12 10.00
N VAL A 265 10.63 -11.79 10.65
CA VAL A 265 10.72 -12.16 12.07
C VAL A 265 11.90 -13.09 12.32
N ALA A 266 12.11 -14.10 11.47
CA ALA A 266 13.28 -14.98 11.59
C ALA A 266 14.61 -14.21 11.47
N LEU A 267 14.70 -13.25 10.54
CA LEU A 267 15.87 -12.36 10.42
C LEU A 267 16.08 -11.52 11.69
N MET A 268 15.03 -10.98 12.29
CA MET A 268 15.12 -10.22 13.54
C MET A 268 15.62 -11.12 14.71
N LEU A 269 15.14 -12.35 14.79
CA LEU A 269 15.62 -13.32 15.80
C LEU A 269 17.09 -13.68 15.57
N LEU A 270 17.50 -13.93 14.32
CA LEU A 270 18.90 -14.15 13.96
C LEU A 270 19.78 -12.94 14.29
N ALA A 271 19.27 -11.72 14.05
CA ALA A 271 19.96 -10.50 14.45
C ALA A 271 20.13 -10.42 15.97
N GLY A 272 19.12 -10.81 16.75
CA GLY A 272 19.22 -10.91 18.21
C GLY A 272 20.31 -11.90 18.67
N VAL A 273 20.37 -13.07 18.04
CA VAL A 273 21.46 -14.05 18.29
C VAL A 273 22.82 -13.47 17.90
N SER A 274 22.93 -12.79 16.77
CA SER A 274 24.17 -12.14 16.34
C SER A 274 24.63 -11.05 17.32
N VAL A 275 23.71 -10.24 17.83
CA VAL A 275 24.00 -9.23 18.88
C VAL A 275 24.47 -9.92 20.16
N PHE A 276 23.80 -10.99 20.58
CA PHE A 276 24.22 -11.79 21.75
C PHE A 276 25.65 -12.31 21.59
N VAL A 277 25.97 -12.97 20.46
CA VAL A 277 27.31 -13.50 20.19
C VAL A 277 28.35 -12.39 20.15
N SER A 278 28.01 -11.24 19.54
CA SER A 278 28.87 -10.07 19.48
C SER A 278 29.22 -9.52 20.88
N LEU A 279 28.19 -9.33 21.71
CA LEU A 279 28.36 -8.85 23.10
C LEU A 279 29.13 -9.86 23.96
N TYR A 280 28.86 -11.15 23.79
CA TYR A 280 29.56 -12.21 24.50
C TYR A 280 31.05 -12.25 24.15
N ASN A 281 31.40 -12.18 22.87
CA ASN A 281 32.80 -12.15 22.44
C ASN A 281 33.49 -10.86 22.89
N SER A 282 32.86 -9.72 22.73
CA SER A 282 33.38 -8.44 23.22
C SER A 282 33.64 -8.45 24.73
N LEU A 283 32.75 -9.09 25.50
CA LEU A 283 32.96 -9.27 26.94
C LEU A 283 34.23 -10.08 27.22
N ARG A 284 34.41 -11.20 26.54
CA ARG A 284 35.63 -12.07 26.74
C ARG A 284 36.93 -11.35 26.41
N GLU A 285 36.95 -10.55 25.34
CA GLU A 285 38.10 -9.76 24.93
C GLU A 285 38.47 -8.65 25.94
N ARG A 286 37.47 -8.16 26.74
CA ARG A 286 37.62 -7.00 27.63
C ARG A 286 37.51 -7.35 29.11
N VAL A 287 37.65 -8.63 29.48
CA VAL A 287 37.59 -9.04 30.91
C VAL A 287 38.59 -8.28 31.75
N TYR A 288 39.83 -8.07 31.23
CA TYR A 288 40.87 -7.28 31.90
C TYR A 288 40.43 -5.79 32.12
N ASP A 289 39.95 -5.14 31.11
CA ASP A 289 39.48 -3.72 31.19
C ASP A 289 38.36 -3.55 32.21
N LEU A 290 37.43 -4.52 32.26
CA LEU A 290 36.36 -4.56 33.23
C LEU A 290 36.88 -4.77 34.65
N ALA A 291 37.88 -5.62 34.84
CA ALA A 291 38.55 -5.80 36.14
C ALA A 291 39.22 -4.49 36.60
N VAL A 292 39.93 -3.81 35.72
CA VAL A 292 40.57 -2.51 36.02
C VAL A 292 39.53 -1.46 36.36
N MET A 293 38.42 -1.36 35.65
CA MET A 293 37.32 -0.45 36.01
C MET A 293 36.75 -0.74 37.39
N ARG A 294 36.64 -2.00 37.77
CA ARG A 294 36.20 -2.43 39.08
C ARG A 294 37.18 -2.01 40.20
N VAL A 295 38.49 -2.18 39.95
CA VAL A 295 39.54 -1.74 40.88
C VAL A 295 39.50 -0.21 41.05
N MET A 296 39.19 0.54 39.97
CA MET A 296 39.01 1.99 40.03
C MET A 296 37.69 2.45 40.67
N GLY A 297 36.83 1.52 41.16
CA GLY A 297 35.63 1.83 41.90
C GLY A 297 34.31 1.74 41.15
N ALA A 298 34.31 1.18 39.89
CA ALA A 298 33.04 0.93 39.21
C ALA A 298 32.24 -0.17 39.91
N SER A 299 30.93 0.08 40.12
CA SER A 299 30.05 -0.91 40.74
C SER A 299 29.68 -2.05 39.78
N ARG A 300 29.18 -3.19 40.27
CA ARG A 300 28.70 -4.33 39.44
C ARG A 300 27.53 -3.90 38.59
N GLU A 301 26.65 -3.10 39.15
CA GLU A 301 25.46 -2.56 38.50
C GLU A 301 25.83 -1.62 37.34
N ALA A 302 26.92 -0.85 37.47
CA ALA A 302 27.41 0.03 36.42
C ALA A 302 27.91 -0.76 35.18
N ILE A 303 28.62 -1.88 35.41
CA ILE A 303 29.08 -2.74 34.35
C ILE A 303 27.90 -3.47 33.67
N PHE A 304 26.97 -3.99 34.49
CA PHE A 304 25.73 -4.60 33.98
C PHE A 304 24.96 -3.62 33.09
N ALA A 305 24.72 -2.41 33.58
CA ALA A 305 23.99 -1.37 32.87
C ALA A 305 24.72 -0.95 31.56
N MET A 306 26.05 -0.93 31.56
CA MET A 306 26.84 -0.60 30.38
C MET A 306 26.62 -1.63 29.25
N ILE A 307 26.65 -2.95 29.54
CA ILE A 307 26.45 -3.98 28.55
C ILE A 307 25.00 -4.01 28.06
N MET A 308 24.05 -3.85 28.98
CA MET A 308 22.63 -3.68 28.62
C MET A 308 22.43 -2.50 27.66
N LEU A 309 23.11 -1.39 27.93
CA LEU A 309 23.05 -0.19 27.08
C LEU A 309 23.67 -0.43 25.69
N GLU A 310 24.79 -1.18 25.61
CA GLU A 310 25.41 -1.53 24.33
C GLU A 310 24.43 -2.32 23.42
N GLY A 311 23.79 -3.37 23.97
CA GLY A 311 22.82 -4.17 23.23
C GLY A 311 21.57 -3.40 22.80
N THR A 312 21.01 -2.61 23.73
CA THR A 312 19.79 -1.82 23.44
C THR A 312 20.05 -0.69 22.46
N LEU A 313 21.20 0.00 22.55
CA LEU A 313 21.59 1.02 21.59
C LEU A 313 21.74 0.44 20.18
N LEU A 314 22.42 -0.69 20.06
CA LEU A 314 22.64 -1.34 18.77
C LEU A 314 21.33 -1.72 18.10
N THR A 315 20.41 -2.35 18.85
CA THR A 315 19.13 -2.78 18.29
C THR A 315 18.19 -1.62 18.01
N THR A 316 18.17 -0.60 18.86
CA THR A 316 17.34 0.60 18.63
C THR A 316 17.79 1.37 17.40
N LEU A 317 19.11 1.59 17.24
CA LEU A 317 19.67 2.25 16.06
C LEU A 317 19.42 1.43 14.79
N GLY A 318 19.58 0.09 14.88
CA GLY A 318 19.28 -0.81 13.78
C GLY A 318 17.80 -0.78 13.38
N SER A 319 16.89 -0.76 14.35
CA SER A 319 15.45 -0.68 14.10
C SER A 319 15.03 0.67 13.50
N LEU A 320 15.59 1.79 13.99
CA LEU A 320 15.35 3.10 13.40
C LEU A 320 15.85 3.18 11.96
N ALA A 321 17.07 2.68 11.71
CA ALA A 321 17.62 2.58 10.36
C ALA A 321 16.75 1.69 9.47
N GLY A 322 16.23 0.60 10.01
CA GLY A 322 15.33 -0.33 9.32
C GLY A 322 14.01 0.33 8.92
N ILE A 323 13.34 1.00 9.83
CA ILE A 323 12.12 1.75 9.52
C ILE A 323 12.39 2.75 8.40
N LEU A 324 13.46 3.55 8.53
CA LEU A 324 13.84 4.51 7.49
C LEU A 324 14.08 3.83 6.13
N LEU A 325 14.77 2.70 6.11
CA LEU A 325 14.99 1.92 4.89
C LEU A 325 13.69 1.39 4.31
N GLY A 326 12.75 0.93 5.13
CA GLY A 326 11.42 0.50 4.70
C GLY A 326 10.63 1.62 4.02
N HIS A 327 10.64 2.82 4.61
CA HIS A 327 10.03 4.02 4.03
C HIS A 327 10.66 4.43 2.69
N VAL A 328 12.00 4.47 2.64
CA VAL A 328 12.74 4.80 1.41
C VAL A 328 12.48 3.77 0.31
N ALA A 329 12.48 2.48 0.66
CA ALA A 329 12.23 1.40 -0.30
C ALA A 329 10.80 1.49 -0.86
N LEU A 330 9.80 1.70 -0.01
CA LEU A 330 8.41 1.85 -0.43
C LEU A 330 8.21 3.08 -1.33
N HIS A 331 8.84 4.20 -0.97
CA HIS A 331 8.82 5.43 -1.77
C HIS A 331 9.46 5.21 -3.14
N ALA A 332 10.62 4.55 -3.19
CA ALA A 332 11.31 4.24 -4.44
C ALA A 332 10.48 3.32 -5.35
N ILE A 333 9.87 2.26 -4.78
CA ILE A 333 8.98 1.35 -5.51
C ILE A 333 7.78 2.12 -6.06
N GLY A 334 7.14 2.97 -5.23
CA GLY A 334 6.00 3.78 -5.64
C GLY A 334 6.29 4.75 -6.80
N HIS A 335 7.54 5.21 -6.92
CA HIS A 335 7.96 6.06 -8.04
C HIS A 335 8.38 5.27 -9.28
N TRP A 336 8.88 4.07 -9.10
CA TRP A 336 9.35 3.24 -10.22
C TRP A 336 8.23 2.46 -10.90
N GLN A 337 7.15 2.20 -10.21
CA GLN A 337 5.95 1.61 -10.83
C GLN A 337 5.30 2.64 -11.74
N GLY A 338 5.29 2.36 -13.06
CA GLY A 338 4.77 3.26 -14.09
C GLY A 338 3.26 3.51 -14.05
N SER A 339 2.51 2.79 -13.22
CA SER A 339 1.06 2.93 -13.07
C SER A 339 0.72 4.00 -12.02
N PRO A 340 0.11 5.12 -12.43
CA PRO A 340 -0.30 6.18 -11.51
C PRO A 340 -1.24 5.70 -10.39
N GLN A 341 -2.04 4.67 -10.68
CA GLN A 341 -3.02 4.09 -9.74
C GLN A 341 -2.35 3.29 -8.62
N ALA A 342 -1.13 2.76 -8.83
CA ALA A 342 -0.42 1.92 -7.87
C ALA A 342 0.62 2.67 -7.02
N ARG A 343 0.74 4.01 -7.15
CA ARG A 343 1.74 4.78 -6.41
C ARG A 343 1.56 4.65 -4.91
N MET A 344 2.59 4.16 -4.23
CA MET A 344 2.66 4.08 -2.76
C MET A 344 3.44 5.27 -2.22
N ASP A 345 2.99 5.81 -1.09
CA ASP A 345 3.66 6.92 -0.43
C ASP A 345 4.49 6.41 0.74
N GLY A 346 5.81 6.54 0.64
CA GLY A 346 6.75 6.20 1.71
C GLY A 346 6.90 7.29 2.77
N LEU A 347 6.23 8.45 2.65
CA LEU A 347 6.29 9.53 3.64
C LEU A 347 5.16 9.45 4.69
N TYR A 348 4.29 8.47 4.55
CA TYR A 348 3.19 8.24 5.48
C TYR A 348 3.66 7.39 6.66
N PHE A 349 3.59 7.92 7.89
CA PHE A 349 3.97 7.21 9.12
C PHE A 349 2.76 6.63 9.83
N LEU A 350 2.88 5.36 10.24
CA LEU A 350 1.85 4.65 10.99
C LEU A 350 2.22 4.60 12.49
N PRO A 351 1.26 4.85 13.40
CA PRO A 351 1.48 4.67 14.84
C PRO A 351 1.94 3.26 15.21
N GLU A 352 1.54 2.26 14.43
CA GLU A 352 1.88 0.84 14.60
C GLU A 352 3.39 0.55 14.41
N GLU A 353 4.13 1.43 13.75
CA GLU A 353 5.60 1.32 13.62
C GLU A 353 6.31 1.40 14.97
N ALA A 354 5.69 2.03 15.97
CA ALA A 354 6.19 2.06 17.33
C ALA A 354 6.37 0.63 17.90
N TRP A 355 5.54 -0.33 17.48
CA TRP A 355 5.69 -1.72 17.90
C TRP A 355 6.94 -2.38 17.32
N LEU A 356 7.40 -1.96 16.13
CA LEU A 356 8.66 -2.44 15.56
C LEU A 356 9.86 -1.95 16.36
N LEU A 357 9.83 -0.69 16.83
CA LEU A 357 10.86 -0.16 17.74
C LEU A 357 10.83 -0.86 19.09
N ALA A 358 9.65 -1.10 19.63
CA ALA A 358 9.49 -1.83 20.90
C ALA A 358 10.02 -3.27 20.78
N ALA A 359 9.74 -3.95 19.67
CA ALA A 359 10.26 -5.29 19.39
C ALA A 359 11.79 -5.29 19.26
N GLY A 360 12.38 -4.33 18.55
CA GLY A 360 13.83 -4.17 18.46
C GLY A 360 14.48 -3.92 19.81
N LEU A 361 13.90 -3.05 20.62
CA LEU A 361 14.34 -2.79 21.99
C LEU A 361 14.30 -4.06 22.84
N LEU A 362 13.20 -4.81 22.79
CA LEU A 362 13.04 -6.07 23.52
C LEU A 362 14.10 -7.10 23.13
N ILE A 363 14.34 -7.26 21.82
CA ILE A 363 15.39 -8.15 21.30
C ILE A 363 16.76 -7.75 21.86
N GLY A 364 17.07 -6.44 21.88
CA GLY A 364 18.31 -5.94 22.43
C GLY A 364 18.47 -6.20 23.92
N LEU A 365 17.42 -5.99 24.70
CA LEU A 365 17.38 -6.30 26.13
C LEU A 365 17.62 -7.79 26.40
N VAL A 366 16.92 -8.66 25.66
CA VAL A 366 17.06 -10.13 25.83
C VAL A 366 18.45 -10.60 25.39
N ALA A 367 18.96 -10.12 24.26
CA ALA A 367 20.28 -10.48 23.76
C ALA A 367 21.42 -10.04 24.69
N ALA A 368 21.29 -8.86 25.31
CA ALA A 368 22.29 -8.34 26.23
C ALA A 368 22.23 -8.95 27.64
N LEU A 369 21.12 -9.57 28.02
CA LEU A 369 20.87 -10.00 29.40
C LEU A 369 21.91 -11.02 29.91
N LEU A 370 22.16 -12.10 29.15
CA LEU A 370 23.12 -13.12 29.57
C LEU A 370 24.56 -12.59 29.64
N PRO A 371 25.10 -11.86 28.63
CA PRO A 371 26.42 -11.21 28.75
C PRO A 371 26.51 -10.24 29.95
N ALA A 372 25.46 -9.46 30.20
CA ALA A 372 25.43 -8.53 31.32
C ALA A 372 25.46 -9.26 32.67
N ILE A 373 24.73 -10.38 32.83
CA ILE A 373 24.77 -11.20 34.04
C ILE A 373 26.17 -11.84 34.23
N GLN A 374 26.81 -12.30 33.17
CA GLN A 374 28.16 -12.83 33.26
C GLN A 374 29.16 -11.77 33.72
N ALA A 375 29.11 -10.57 33.14
CA ALA A 375 29.96 -9.46 33.57
C ALA A 375 29.72 -9.06 35.01
N TYR A 376 28.45 -9.05 35.46
CA TYR A 376 28.09 -8.78 36.86
C TYR A 376 28.73 -9.78 37.84
N ARG A 377 28.84 -11.06 37.45
CA ARG A 377 29.36 -12.17 38.26
C ARG A 377 30.89 -12.35 38.21
N THR A 378 31.58 -11.66 37.29
CA THR A 378 33.05 -11.81 37.10
C THR A 378 33.77 -11.37 38.40
N ASP A 379 34.62 -12.27 38.91
CA ASP A 379 35.42 -11.98 40.12
C ASP A 379 36.76 -11.36 39.71
N ILE A 380 37.11 -10.24 40.39
CA ILE A 380 38.33 -9.48 40.14
C ILE A 380 39.58 -10.30 40.50
N SER A 381 39.52 -11.02 41.66
CA SER A 381 40.65 -11.77 42.18
C SER A 381 41.06 -12.92 41.26
N GLU A 382 40.11 -13.67 40.69
CA GLU A 382 40.36 -14.74 39.76
C GLU A 382 40.90 -14.23 38.40
N THR A 383 40.41 -13.07 37.93
CA THR A 383 40.87 -12.48 36.68
C THR A 383 42.30 -11.98 36.78
N MET A 384 42.66 -11.33 37.90
CA MET A 384 44.01 -10.77 38.11
C MET A 384 45.06 -11.86 38.42
N SER A 385 44.65 -13.03 38.92
CA SER A 385 45.58 -14.13 39.22
C SER A 385 45.99 -15.00 38.01
N LYS A 386 45.31 -14.83 36.87
CA LYS A 386 45.58 -15.58 35.62
C LYS A 386 46.48 -14.82 34.63
N ILE A 387 46.96 -13.66 35.07
CA ILE A 387 47.95 -12.83 34.35
C ILE A 387 49.31 -12.97 35.05
#